data_82cc4c8e2745892aa279fffab049fd69
#
_entry.id   82cc4c8e2745892aa279fffab049fd69
#
_cell.length_a   1.000
_cell.length_b   1.000
_cell.length_c   1.000
_cell.angle_alpha   90.00
_cell.angle_beta   90.00
_cell.angle_gamma   90.00
#
_symmetry.space_group_name_H-M   'P 1'
#
loop_
_entity.id
_entity.type
_entity.pdbx_description
1 polymer ?
#
loop_
_entity_poly.entity_id
_entity_poly.type
_entity_poly.pdbx_seq_one_letter_code
_entity_poly.pdbx_strand_id
1 'polypeptide(L)'
;RFHVRTLFFGAAGLSIVGSAMGLVAPSFELLLVARLVQAVGTGIFIPLMMNTILVVTPKNKLGTYLSVGGCMITFGPAFAPVVCGALVTAFGWHSIFVVPIVAMAVLAVLGFFYMKNLETHEAHLDVLSVLLSAVALTVLSFGLTQLTTDGVLAAAALVLAAAMVAVFVVRQLRCAHPLIDLAPMKNRAFWPALILVTIAMMSMFSMSVLLPLYFEGAAGMTAFAAGLVILVPVLANAGATLLGGRIMDKRGEWPL
;
A
#
# COMPACT_ATOMS: atom_id res chain seq x y z
N ARG A 1 5.94 5.77 20.82
CA ARG A 1 7.04 5.07 21.54
C ARG A 1 8.27 4.85 20.65
N PHE A 2 8.14 4.71 19.36
CA PHE A 2 9.29 4.43 18.49
C PHE A 2 9.63 5.66 17.66
N HIS A 3 10.91 5.99 17.61
CA HIS A 3 11.41 7.05 16.73
C HIS A 3 11.17 6.67 15.25
N VAL A 4 10.84 7.65 14.41
CA VAL A 4 10.63 7.47 12.97
C VAL A 4 11.80 6.74 12.32
N ARG A 5 13.03 7.07 12.74
CA ARG A 5 14.26 6.42 12.30
C ARG A 5 14.28 4.92 12.65
N THR A 6 13.91 4.55 13.88
CA THR A 6 13.87 3.14 14.32
C THR A 6 12.82 2.34 13.55
N LEU A 7 11.63 2.92 13.32
CA LEU A 7 10.58 2.30 12.52
C LEU A 7 11.02 2.09 11.06
N PHE A 8 11.68 3.09 10.48
CA PHE A 8 12.18 3.01 9.11
C PHE A 8 13.23 1.89 8.94
N PHE A 9 14.26 1.86 9.81
CA PHE A 9 15.30 0.82 9.71
C PHE A 9 14.77 -0.56 10.06
N GLY A 10 13.84 -0.67 11.01
CA GLY A 10 13.15 -1.93 11.31
C GLY A 10 12.35 -2.44 10.12
N ALA A 11 11.59 -1.56 9.47
CA ALA A 11 10.81 -1.88 8.27
C ALA A 11 11.71 -2.26 7.08
N ALA A 12 12.80 -1.51 6.86
CA ALA A 12 13.77 -1.81 5.81
C ALA A 12 14.48 -3.16 6.07
N GLY A 13 14.89 -3.41 7.32
CA GLY A 13 15.50 -4.68 7.72
C GLY A 13 14.57 -5.88 7.49
N LEU A 14 13.30 -5.79 7.93
CA LEU A 14 12.30 -6.82 7.70
C LEU A 14 12.05 -7.06 6.21
N SER A 15 11.97 -5.98 5.42
CA SER A 15 11.78 -6.09 3.97
C SER A 15 12.98 -6.75 3.28
N ILE A 16 14.20 -6.43 3.69
CA ILE A 16 15.44 -7.05 3.16
C ILE A 16 15.49 -8.53 3.56
N VAL A 17 15.25 -8.86 4.84
CA VAL A 17 15.27 -10.24 5.32
C VAL A 17 14.20 -11.08 4.62
N GLY A 18 12.96 -10.59 4.54
CA GLY A 18 11.89 -11.29 3.83
C GLY A 18 12.21 -11.49 2.35
N SER A 19 12.80 -10.49 1.70
CA SER A 19 13.22 -10.59 0.29
C SER A 19 14.39 -11.57 0.10
N ALA A 20 15.37 -11.57 1.02
CA ALA A 20 16.48 -12.53 0.98
C ALA A 20 15.99 -13.97 1.19
N MET A 21 15.05 -14.20 2.11
CA MET A 21 14.39 -15.50 2.28
C MET A 21 13.67 -15.92 1.00
N GLY A 22 12.94 -15.01 0.34
CA GLY A 22 12.25 -15.29 -0.92
C GLY A 22 13.20 -15.59 -2.07
N LEU A 23 14.38 -14.95 -2.11
CA LEU A 23 15.42 -15.18 -3.12
C LEU A 23 15.96 -16.62 -3.08
N VAL A 24 16.09 -17.19 -1.90
CA VAL A 24 16.64 -18.54 -1.69
C VAL A 24 15.58 -19.60 -1.37
N ALA A 25 14.29 -19.27 -1.50
CA ALA A 25 13.19 -20.14 -1.10
C ALA A 25 13.11 -21.40 -1.99
N PRO A 26 13.39 -22.61 -1.48
CA PRO A 26 13.27 -23.87 -2.22
C PRO A 26 11.86 -24.43 -2.19
N SER A 27 10.99 -23.95 -1.29
CA SER A 27 9.62 -24.44 -1.12
C SER A 27 8.60 -23.30 -1.03
N PHE A 28 7.33 -23.66 -1.30
CA PHE A 28 6.23 -22.69 -1.23
C PHE A 28 6.01 -22.19 0.21
N GLU A 29 6.18 -23.04 1.21
CA GLU A 29 6.00 -22.68 2.62
C GLU A 29 7.02 -21.62 3.05
N LEU A 30 8.29 -21.80 2.65
CA LEU A 30 9.31 -20.80 2.95
C LEU A 30 9.06 -19.50 2.20
N LEU A 31 8.59 -19.59 0.95
CA LEU A 31 8.18 -18.42 0.18
C LEU A 31 7.04 -17.67 0.86
N LEU A 32 6.04 -18.38 1.41
CA LEU A 32 4.93 -17.76 2.14
C LEU A 32 5.43 -17.04 3.39
N VAL A 33 6.29 -17.67 4.18
CA VAL A 33 6.90 -17.03 5.36
C VAL A 33 7.71 -15.80 4.96
N ALA A 34 8.51 -15.90 3.90
CA ALA A 34 9.28 -14.79 3.36
C ALA A 34 8.38 -13.59 3.00
N ARG A 35 7.24 -13.85 2.35
CA ARG A 35 6.24 -12.84 1.99
C ARG A 35 5.56 -12.23 3.21
N LEU A 36 5.27 -13.01 4.25
CA LEU A 36 4.72 -12.47 5.49
C LEU A 36 5.71 -11.53 6.18
N VAL A 37 6.97 -11.91 6.29
CA VAL A 37 8.03 -11.05 6.86
C VAL A 37 8.19 -9.77 6.04
N GLN A 38 8.24 -9.88 4.71
CA GLN A 38 8.32 -8.74 3.80
C GLN A 38 7.10 -7.82 3.93
N ALA A 39 5.89 -8.37 4.05
CA ALA A 39 4.65 -7.60 4.18
C ALA A 39 4.60 -6.77 5.47
N VAL A 40 5.08 -7.31 6.59
CA VAL A 40 5.20 -6.56 7.86
C VAL A 40 6.13 -5.35 7.66
N GLY A 41 7.27 -5.53 7.01
CA GLY A 41 8.19 -4.43 6.72
C GLY A 41 7.57 -3.39 5.80
N THR A 42 7.05 -3.81 4.65
CA THR A 42 6.49 -2.89 3.64
C THR A 42 5.24 -2.16 4.11
N GLY A 43 4.41 -2.78 4.96
CA GLY A 43 3.21 -2.17 5.52
C GLY A 43 3.46 -0.93 6.39
N ILE A 44 4.66 -0.79 6.93
CA ILE A 44 5.05 0.37 7.76
C ILE A 44 5.37 1.61 6.90
N PHE A 45 5.86 1.45 5.66
CA PHE A 45 6.40 2.56 4.87
C PHE A 45 5.35 3.61 4.47
N ILE A 46 4.15 3.19 4.03
CA ILE A 46 3.12 4.14 3.58
C ILE A 46 2.63 5.01 4.74
N PRO A 47 2.20 4.47 5.90
CA PRO A 47 1.83 5.30 7.03
C PRO A 47 2.98 6.17 7.55
N LEU A 48 4.20 5.64 7.56
CA LEU A 48 5.39 6.38 8.00
C LEU A 48 5.67 7.57 7.09
N MET A 49 5.59 7.38 5.78
CA MET A 49 5.77 8.43 4.78
C MET A 49 4.70 9.51 4.93
N MET A 50 3.41 9.12 4.97
CA MET A 50 2.30 10.07 5.09
C MET A 50 2.39 10.87 6.39
N ASN A 51 2.65 10.21 7.51
CA ASN A 51 2.79 10.89 8.80
C ASN A 51 3.98 11.85 8.81
N THR A 52 5.13 11.44 8.23
CA THR A 52 6.31 12.30 8.13
C THR A 52 6.01 13.55 7.29
N ILE A 53 5.33 13.40 6.15
CA ILE A 53 4.91 14.54 5.31
C ILE A 53 4.02 15.48 6.11
N LEU A 54 3.02 14.98 6.82
CA LEU A 54 2.08 15.77 7.61
C LEU A 54 2.77 16.58 8.71
N VAL A 55 3.79 16.02 9.35
CA VAL A 55 4.49 16.65 10.49
C VAL A 55 5.56 17.64 10.03
N VAL A 56 6.31 17.31 8.97
CA VAL A 56 7.49 18.10 8.55
C VAL A 56 7.13 19.20 7.55
N THR A 57 6.04 19.03 6.78
CA THR A 57 5.74 19.93 5.68
C THR A 57 4.95 21.16 6.15
N PRO A 58 5.35 22.38 5.75
CA PRO A 58 4.58 23.59 5.99
C PRO A 58 3.19 23.50 5.34
N LYS A 59 2.17 24.06 6.00
CA LYS A 59 0.77 23.98 5.53
C LYS A 59 0.56 24.50 4.09
N ASN A 60 1.32 25.50 3.66
CA ASN A 60 1.24 26.10 2.32
C ASN A 60 1.84 25.24 1.20
N LYS A 61 2.45 24.10 1.52
CA LYS A 61 3.04 23.16 0.55
C LYS A 61 2.58 21.71 0.78
N LEU A 62 1.63 21.52 1.69
CA LEU A 62 1.18 20.20 2.10
C LEU A 62 0.58 19.41 0.94
N GLY A 63 -0.24 20.05 0.10
CA GLY A 63 -0.85 19.45 -1.07
C GLY A 63 0.18 18.95 -2.08
N THR A 64 1.20 19.73 -2.38
CA THR A 64 2.28 19.33 -3.28
C THR A 64 3.04 18.11 -2.75
N TYR A 65 3.44 18.11 -1.46
CA TYR A 65 4.21 16.98 -0.91
C TYR A 65 3.37 15.71 -0.75
N LEU A 66 2.09 15.82 -0.37
CA LEU A 66 1.17 14.67 -0.36
C LEU A 66 0.96 14.11 -1.77
N SER A 67 0.86 14.97 -2.78
CA SER A 67 0.72 14.55 -4.18
C SER A 67 1.97 13.84 -4.69
N VAL A 68 3.17 14.31 -4.34
CA VAL A 68 4.42 13.63 -4.67
C VAL A 68 4.46 12.24 -4.00
N GLY A 69 4.10 12.14 -2.72
CA GLY A 69 3.99 10.86 -2.02
C GLY A 69 2.98 9.92 -2.68
N GLY A 70 1.79 10.42 -3.04
CA GLY A 70 0.77 9.66 -3.76
C GLY A 70 1.24 9.17 -5.13
N CYS A 71 1.96 10.00 -5.89
CA CYS A 71 2.56 9.58 -7.16
C CYS A 71 3.55 8.42 -6.97
N MET A 72 4.39 8.45 -5.93
CA MET A 72 5.34 7.36 -5.67
C MET A 72 4.63 6.03 -5.39
N ILE A 73 3.51 6.06 -4.67
CA ILE A 73 2.67 4.86 -4.43
C ILE A 73 2.10 4.31 -5.75
N THR A 74 1.73 5.19 -6.68
CA THR A 74 1.14 4.82 -7.97
C THR A 74 2.17 4.27 -8.94
N PHE A 75 3.39 4.81 -8.95
CA PHE A 75 4.45 4.36 -9.86
C PHE A 75 4.88 2.92 -9.61
N GLY A 76 4.94 2.47 -8.35
CA GLY A 76 5.37 1.11 -8.02
C GLY A 76 4.62 0.02 -8.79
N PRO A 77 3.29 -0.10 -8.65
CA PRO A 77 2.48 -1.07 -9.40
C PRO A 77 2.56 -0.93 -10.91
N ALA A 78 2.79 0.26 -11.43
CA ALA A 78 2.88 0.50 -12.86
C ALA A 78 4.18 -0.02 -13.50
N PHE A 79 5.30 0.17 -12.82
CA PHE A 79 6.60 -0.31 -13.30
C PHE A 79 6.89 -1.77 -12.94
N ALA A 80 6.24 -2.29 -11.89
CA ALA A 80 6.49 -3.64 -11.39
C ALA A 80 6.35 -4.73 -12.47
N PRO A 81 5.31 -4.78 -13.32
CA PRO A 81 5.19 -5.81 -14.35
C PRO A 81 6.34 -5.79 -15.36
N VAL A 82 6.77 -4.59 -15.79
CA VAL A 82 7.85 -4.43 -16.76
C VAL A 82 9.18 -4.91 -16.18
N VAL A 83 9.50 -4.46 -14.97
CA VAL A 83 10.75 -4.83 -14.29
C VAL A 83 10.76 -6.31 -13.93
N CYS A 84 9.66 -6.81 -13.36
CA CYS A 84 9.52 -8.22 -13.01
C CYS A 84 9.55 -9.13 -14.25
N GLY A 85 8.86 -8.74 -15.32
CA GLY A 85 8.87 -9.49 -16.57
C GLY A 85 10.28 -9.61 -17.18
N ALA A 86 11.03 -8.51 -17.20
CA ALA A 86 12.42 -8.51 -17.68
C ALA A 86 13.34 -9.40 -16.83
N LEU A 87 13.19 -9.32 -15.50
CA LEU A 87 14.01 -10.11 -14.57
C LEU A 87 13.69 -11.59 -14.64
N VAL A 88 12.40 -11.94 -14.67
CA VAL A 88 11.97 -13.34 -14.74
C VAL A 88 12.45 -14.01 -16.02
N THR A 89 12.37 -13.32 -17.15
CA THR A 89 12.86 -13.84 -18.45
C THR A 89 14.38 -14.01 -18.50
N ALA A 90 15.13 -13.10 -17.86
CA ALA A 90 16.60 -13.14 -17.91
C ALA A 90 17.21 -14.06 -16.84
N PHE A 91 16.65 -14.10 -15.63
CA PHE A 91 17.29 -14.72 -14.45
C PHE A 91 16.36 -15.66 -13.66
N GLY A 92 15.13 -15.90 -14.15
CA GLY A 92 14.15 -16.72 -13.46
C GLY A 92 13.40 -15.97 -12.34
N TRP A 93 12.36 -16.60 -11.79
CA TRP A 93 11.39 -15.95 -10.91
C TRP A 93 11.97 -15.50 -9.55
N HIS A 94 13.01 -16.14 -9.04
CA HIS A 94 13.67 -15.73 -7.81
C HIS A 94 14.28 -14.31 -7.91
N SER A 95 14.69 -13.89 -9.10
CA SER A 95 15.33 -12.60 -9.31
C SER A 95 14.46 -11.39 -8.96
N ILE A 96 13.14 -11.55 -8.94
CA ILE A 96 12.22 -10.47 -8.53
C ILE A 96 12.49 -9.98 -7.09
N PHE A 97 13.05 -10.82 -6.23
CA PHE A 97 13.38 -10.45 -4.85
C PHE A 97 14.65 -9.59 -4.72
N VAL A 98 15.48 -9.55 -5.77
CA VAL A 98 16.67 -8.69 -5.77
C VAL A 98 16.30 -7.22 -5.78
N VAL A 99 15.22 -6.84 -6.50
CA VAL A 99 14.79 -5.44 -6.60
C VAL A 99 14.50 -4.82 -5.23
N PRO A 100 13.62 -5.39 -4.38
CA PRO A 100 13.37 -4.83 -3.07
C PRO A 100 14.61 -4.87 -2.16
N ILE A 101 15.50 -5.87 -2.26
CA ILE A 101 16.75 -5.90 -1.49
C ILE A 101 17.60 -4.68 -1.84
N VAL A 102 17.88 -4.47 -3.12
CA VAL A 102 18.72 -3.36 -3.59
C VAL A 102 18.07 -2.01 -3.25
N ALA A 103 16.78 -1.86 -3.56
CA ALA A 103 16.05 -0.62 -3.27
C ALA A 103 16.07 -0.29 -1.78
N MET A 104 15.78 -1.26 -0.90
CA MET A 104 15.78 -1.03 0.55
C MET A 104 17.18 -0.81 1.11
N ALA A 105 18.20 -1.46 0.57
CA ALA A 105 19.59 -1.20 0.96
C ALA A 105 20.02 0.23 0.61
N VAL A 106 19.70 0.70 -0.60
CA VAL A 106 19.98 2.08 -1.01
C VAL A 106 19.22 3.07 -0.13
N LEU A 107 17.93 2.82 0.11
CA LEU A 107 17.10 3.67 0.97
C LEU A 107 17.59 3.65 2.43
N ALA A 108 18.07 2.52 2.94
CA ALA A 108 18.65 2.43 4.27
C ALA A 108 19.93 3.28 4.38
N VAL A 109 20.80 3.23 3.37
CA VAL A 109 22.01 4.08 3.33
C VAL A 109 21.63 5.55 3.29
N LEU A 110 20.70 5.94 2.41
CA LEU A 110 20.21 7.33 2.35
C LEU A 110 19.55 7.76 3.66
N GLY A 111 18.72 6.89 4.24
CA GLY A 111 18.07 7.13 5.53
C GLY A 111 19.07 7.32 6.67
N PHE A 112 20.20 6.62 6.63
CA PHE A 112 21.25 6.77 7.64
C PHE A 112 21.81 8.19 7.66
N PHE A 113 22.03 8.80 6.50
CA PHE A 113 22.61 10.14 6.37
C PHE A 113 21.59 11.28 6.54
N TYR A 114 20.37 11.09 6.01
CA TYR A 114 19.39 12.19 5.92
C TYR A 114 18.27 12.13 6.95
N MET A 115 17.99 10.96 7.54
CA MET A 115 16.84 10.80 8.42
C MET A 115 17.13 11.31 9.83
N LYS A 116 16.34 12.30 10.27
CA LYS A 116 16.37 12.83 11.64
C LYS A 116 15.20 12.24 12.43
N ASN A 117 15.38 12.11 13.73
CA ASN A 117 14.29 11.73 14.62
C ASN A 117 13.31 12.91 14.73
N LEU A 118 12.04 12.61 14.58
CA LEU A 118 10.95 13.52 14.91
C LEU A 118 10.55 13.32 16.37
N GLU A 119 9.93 14.33 16.96
CA GLU A 119 9.37 14.23 18.30
C GLU A 119 8.35 13.08 18.35
N THR A 120 8.48 12.24 19.36
CA THR A 120 7.62 11.07 19.54
C THR A 120 6.54 11.40 20.56
N HIS A 121 5.30 11.18 20.20
CA HIS A 121 4.19 11.21 21.14
C HIS A 121 3.97 9.81 21.71
N GLU A 122 3.66 9.73 23.00
CA GLU A 122 3.28 8.46 23.61
C GLU A 122 1.94 8.00 23.06
N ALA A 123 1.95 6.92 22.29
CA ALA A 123 0.75 6.27 21.80
C ALA A 123 0.58 4.90 22.47
N HIS A 124 -0.61 4.64 22.99
CA HIS A 124 -0.99 3.31 23.47
C HIS A 124 -1.45 2.47 22.28
N LEU A 125 -0.74 1.37 22.01
CA LEU A 125 -1.14 0.41 20.98
C LEU A 125 -2.20 -0.54 21.54
N ASP A 126 -3.39 -0.49 20.96
CA ASP A 126 -4.43 -1.49 21.21
C ASP A 126 -4.17 -2.73 20.35
N VAL A 127 -3.36 -3.66 20.88
CA VAL A 127 -2.95 -4.89 20.21
C VAL A 127 -4.15 -5.73 19.79
N LEU A 128 -5.23 -5.74 20.58
CA LEU A 128 -6.43 -6.49 20.24
C LEU A 128 -7.12 -5.93 19.00
N SER A 129 -7.19 -4.62 18.85
CA SER A 129 -7.72 -3.98 17.64
C SER A 129 -6.86 -4.26 16.42
N VAL A 130 -5.52 -4.31 16.56
CA VAL A 130 -4.61 -4.68 15.47
C VAL A 130 -4.85 -6.11 15.02
N LEU A 131 -4.92 -7.07 15.96
CA LEU A 131 -5.17 -8.48 15.63
C LEU A 131 -6.56 -8.66 15.01
N LEU A 132 -7.58 -8.02 15.56
CA LEU A 132 -8.94 -8.11 15.04
C LEU A 132 -9.03 -7.59 13.60
N SER A 133 -8.41 -6.44 13.30
CA SER A 133 -8.38 -5.89 11.94
C SER A 133 -7.60 -6.79 10.98
N ALA A 134 -6.46 -7.33 11.40
CA ALA A 134 -5.65 -8.23 10.57
C ALA A 134 -6.43 -9.50 10.22
N VAL A 135 -7.06 -10.15 11.21
CA VAL A 135 -7.87 -11.36 10.98
C VAL A 135 -9.10 -11.04 10.14
N ALA A 136 -9.80 -9.92 10.40
CA ALA A 136 -10.97 -9.52 9.62
C ALA A 136 -10.64 -9.31 8.13
N LEU A 137 -9.52 -8.62 7.83
CA LEU A 137 -9.07 -8.41 6.45
C LEU A 137 -8.61 -9.71 5.78
N THR A 138 -7.97 -10.61 6.53
CA THR A 138 -7.58 -11.93 6.01
C THR A 138 -8.79 -12.77 5.66
N VAL A 139 -9.79 -12.82 6.54
CA VAL A 139 -11.04 -13.56 6.29
C VAL A 139 -11.83 -12.93 5.15
N LEU A 140 -11.85 -11.60 5.05
CA LEU A 140 -12.47 -10.88 3.91
C LEU A 140 -11.81 -11.26 2.59
N SER A 141 -10.48 -11.20 2.54
CA SER A 141 -9.71 -11.55 1.33
C SER A 141 -9.94 -13.02 0.94
N PHE A 142 -9.95 -13.92 1.92
CA PHE A 142 -10.25 -15.33 1.70
C PHE A 142 -11.67 -15.52 1.13
N GLY A 143 -12.68 -14.88 1.72
CA GLY A 143 -14.07 -14.97 1.25
C GLY A 143 -14.23 -14.45 -0.18
N LEU A 144 -13.56 -13.35 -0.55
CA LEU A 144 -13.56 -12.82 -1.91
C LEU A 144 -12.90 -13.79 -2.91
N THR A 145 -11.82 -14.45 -2.52
CA THR A 145 -11.13 -15.43 -3.37
C THR A 145 -11.99 -16.66 -3.61
N GLN A 146 -12.80 -17.07 -2.65
CA GLN A 146 -13.67 -18.24 -2.76
C GLN A 146 -14.95 -18.01 -3.57
N LEU A 147 -15.26 -16.77 -3.98
CA LEU A 147 -16.47 -16.46 -4.75
C LEU A 147 -16.56 -17.25 -6.08
N THR A 148 -15.43 -17.59 -6.66
CA THR A 148 -15.36 -18.35 -7.94
C THR A 148 -15.25 -19.86 -7.76
N THR A 149 -14.98 -20.33 -6.52
CA THR A 149 -14.68 -21.75 -6.25
C THR A 149 -15.77 -22.42 -5.43
N ASP A 150 -16.18 -21.80 -4.33
CA ASP A 150 -17.21 -22.32 -3.41
C ASP A 150 -18.06 -21.16 -2.86
N GLY A 151 -19.23 -20.97 -3.45
CA GLY A 151 -20.13 -19.88 -3.06
C GLY A 151 -20.63 -19.96 -1.60
N VAL A 152 -20.79 -21.15 -1.04
CA VAL A 152 -21.24 -21.31 0.36
C VAL A 152 -20.13 -20.92 1.32
N LEU A 153 -18.91 -21.38 1.09
CA LEU A 153 -17.74 -21.03 1.88
C LEU A 153 -17.43 -19.53 1.76
N ALA A 154 -17.54 -18.98 0.56
CA ALA A 154 -17.40 -17.55 0.29
C ALA A 154 -18.41 -16.73 1.11
N ALA A 155 -19.70 -17.09 1.06
CA ALA A 155 -20.74 -16.38 1.81
C ALA A 155 -20.50 -16.45 3.33
N ALA A 156 -20.14 -17.63 3.85
CA ALA A 156 -19.83 -17.79 5.26
C ALA A 156 -18.63 -16.94 5.70
N ALA A 157 -17.55 -16.93 4.91
CA ALA A 157 -16.37 -16.14 5.18
C ALA A 157 -16.66 -14.63 5.11
N LEU A 158 -17.44 -14.17 4.12
CA LEU A 158 -17.81 -12.76 3.99
C LEU A 158 -18.71 -12.28 5.14
N VAL A 159 -19.67 -13.11 5.58
CA VAL A 159 -20.50 -12.81 6.76
C VAL A 159 -19.64 -12.73 8.01
N LEU A 160 -18.72 -13.67 8.19
CA LEU A 160 -17.78 -13.64 9.33
C LEU A 160 -16.91 -12.39 9.30
N ALA A 161 -16.34 -12.06 8.13
CA ALA A 161 -15.54 -10.85 7.96
C ALA A 161 -16.35 -9.58 8.28
N ALA A 162 -17.59 -9.47 7.80
CA ALA A 162 -18.48 -8.36 8.10
C ALA A 162 -18.77 -8.25 9.61
N ALA A 163 -19.01 -9.38 10.28
CA ALA A 163 -19.21 -9.40 11.74
C ALA A 163 -17.94 -8.94 12.47
N MET A 164 -16.76 -9.39 12.06
CA MET A 164 -15.49 -8.98 12.67
C MET A 164 -15.20 -7.49 12.44
N VAL A 165 -15.47 -6.96 11.24
CA VAL A 165 -15.37 -5.52 10.94
C VAL A 165 -16.36 -4.73 11.81
N ALA A 166 -17.59 -5.20 11.98
CA ALA A 166 -18.57 -4.54 12.86
C ALA A 166 -18.09 -4.51 14.32
N VAL A 167 -17.56 -5.62 14.84
CA VAL A 167 -16.95 -5.68 16.18
C VAL A 167 -15.78 -4.70 16.29
N PHE A 168 -14.90 -4.65 15.27
CA PHE A 168 -13.81 -3.70 15.22
C PHE A 168 -14.30 -2.26 15.27
N VAL A 169 -15.28 -1.88 14.46
CA VAL A 169 -15.85 -0.52 14.43
C VAL A 169 -16.46 -0.16 15.79
N VAL A 170 -17.27 -1.04 16.37
CA VAL A 170 -17.87 -0.80 17.70
C VAL A 170 -16.77 -0.62 18.75
N ARG A 171 -15.71 -1.42 18.68
CA ARG A 171 -14.58 -1.28 19.59
C ARG A 171 -13.87 0.06 19.41
N GLN A 172 -13.56 0.48 18.17
CA GLN A 172 -12.93 1.78 17.90
C GLN A 172 -13.77 2.95 18.41
N LEU A 173 -15.08 2.86 18.32
CA LEU A 173 -15.99 3.91 18.81
C LEU A 173 -16.07 3.99 20.35
N ARG A 174 -15.71 2.91 21.06
CA ARG A 174 -15.79 2.82 22.54
C ARG A 174 -14.42 2.88 23.22
N CYS A 175 -13.34 2.69 22.50
CA CYS A 175 -11.98 2.66 23.07
C CYS A 175 -11.50 4.08 23.39
N ALA A 176 -10.87 4.27 24.55
CA ALA A 176 -10.28 5.55 24.94
C ALA A 176 -9.11 5.98 24.05
N HIS A 177 -8.38 5.01 23.51
CA HIS A 177 -7.27 5.23 22.57
C HIS A 177 -7.50 4.39 21.32
N PRO A 178 -8.37 4.84 20.39
CA PRO A 178 -8.69 4.08 19.19
C PRO A 178 -7.49 4.00 18.26
N LEU A 179 -7.33 2.85 17.57
CA LEU A 179 -6.30 2.66 16.55
C LEU A 179 -6.54 3.57 15.35
N ILE A 180 -7.81 3.74 14.98
CA ILE A 180 -8.27 4.62 13.90
C ILE A 180 -9.37 5.52 14.47
N ASP A 181 -9.18 6.83 14.37
CA ASP A 181 -10.22 7.78 14.72
C ASP A 181 -11.33 7.75 13.65
N LEU A 182 -12.49 7.28 14.07
CA LEU A 182 -13.70 7.23 13.22
C LEU A 182 -14.57 8.49 13.33
N ALA A 183 -14.14 9.51 14.09
CA ALA A 183 -14.88 10.76 14.22
C ALA A 183 -15.16 11.45 12.87
N PRO A 184 -14.24 11.48 11.88
CA PRO A 184 -14.51 12.07 10.57
C PRO A 184 -15.68 11.41 9.83
N MET A 185 -15.95 10.12 10.06
CA MET A 185 -17.07 9.41 9.43
C MET A 185 -18.45 9.89 9.89
N LYS A 186 -18.54 10.61 11.02
CA LYS A 186 -19.79 11.25 11.49
C LYS A 186 -20.14 12.48 10.65
N ASN A 187 -19.16 13.08 9.97
CA ASN A 187 -19.39 14.22 9.11
C ASN A 187 -19.88 13.75 7.73
N ARG A 188 -21.06 14.22 7.32
CA ARG A 188 -21.65 13.89 6.01
C ARG A 188 -20.79 14.36 4.84
N ALA A 189 -20.02 15.42 4.99
CA ALA A 189 -19.12 15.91 3.95
C ALA A 189 -17.93 14.96 3.68
N PHE A 190 -17.62 14.04 4.59
CA PHE A 190 -16.53 13.06 4.44
C PHE A 190 -16.88 11.92 3.47
N TRP A 191 -18.16 11.52 3.43
CA TRP A 191 -18.60 10.35 2.64
C TRP A 191 -18.38 10.46 1.14
N PRO A 192 -18.72 11.59 0.47
CA PRO A 192 -18.45 11.74 -0.97
C PRO A 192 -16.96 11.58 -1.31
N ALA A 193 -16.08 12.18 -0.52
CA ALA A 193 -14.63 12.05 -0.72
C ALA A 193 -14.16 10.61 -0.51
N LEU A 194 -14.65 9.92 0.53
CA LEU A 194 -14.32 8.52 0.79
C LEU A 194 -14.78 7.60 -0.35
N ILE A 195 -16.01 7.76 -0.83
CA ILE A 195 -16.56 6.97 -1.94
C ILE A 195 -15.75 7.22 -3.21
N LEU A 196 -15.43 8.48 -3.52
CA LEU A 196 -14.67 8.86 -4.70
C LEU A 196 -13.27 8.26 -4.68
N VAL A 197 -12.56 8.34 -3.55
CA VAL A 197 -11.24 7.73 -3.38
C VAL A 197 -11.33 6.20 -3.49
N THR A 198 -12.35 5.59 -2.91
CA THR A 198 -12.56 4.12 -3.01
C THR A 198 -12.75 3.69 -4.45
N ILE A 199 -13.65 4.35 -5.21
CA ILE A 199 -13.88 4.06 -6.63
C ILE A 199 -12.59 4.27 -7.44
N ALA A 200 -11.88 5.37 -7.21
CA ALA A 200 -10.63 5.65 -7.90
C ALA A 200 -9.57 4.57 -7.65
N MET A 201 -9.40 4.13 -6.39
CA MET A 201 -8.47 3.06 -6.04
C MET A 201 -8.88 1.71 -6.64
N MET A 202 -10.17 1.35 -6.57
CA MET A 202 -10.67 0.12 -7.19
C MET A 202 -10.43 0.12 -8.71
N SER A 203 -10.72 1.23 -9.38
CA SER A 203 -10.48 1.37 -10.83
C SER A 203 -8.99 1.24 -11.17
N MET A 204 -8.13 1.89 -10.40
CA MET A 204 -6.69 1.85 -10.61
C MET A 204 -6.12 0.43 -10.45
N PHE A 205 -6.48 -0.27 -9.37
CA PHE A 205 -6.02 -1.65 -9.15
C PHE A 205 -6.63 -2.63 -10.16
N SER A 206 -7.90 -2.46 -10.55
CA SER A 206 -8.52 -3.27 -11.61
C SER A 206 -7.77 -3.11 -12.94
N MET A 207 -7.47 -1.88 -13.33
CA MET A 207 -6.72 -1.59 -14.55
C MET A 207 -5.31 -2.18 -14.52
N SER A 208 -4.63 -2.15 -13.39
CA SER A 208 -3.27 -2.71 -13.27
C SER A 208 -3.21 -4.23 -13.43
N VAL A 209 -4.33 -4.94 -13.26
CA VAL A 209 -4.45 -6.38 -13.48
C VAL A 209 -5.05 -6.69 -14.84
N LEU A 210 -6.16 -6.03 -15.19
CA LEU A 210 -6.92 -6.35 -16.42
C LEU A 210 -6.19 -5.92 -17.69
N LEU A 211 -5.50 -4.79 -17.70
CA LEU A 211 -4.81 -4.31 -18.91
C LEU A 211 -3.66 -5.22 -19.34
N PRO A 212 -2.72 -5.64 -18.45
CA PRO A 212 -1.71 -6.62 -18.83
C PRO A 212 -2.32 -7.92 -19.35
N LEU A 213 -3.33 -8.44 -18.62
CA LEU A 213 -4.00 -9.69 -19.00
C LEU A 213 -4.64 -9.61 -20.40
N TYR A 214 -5.27 -8.47 -20.73
CA TYR A 214 -5.87 -8.24 -22.04
C TYR A 214 -4.80 -8.08 -23.13
N PHE A 215 -3.78 -7.26 -22.91
CA PHE A 215 -2.77 -6.99 -23.92
C PHE A 215 -1.87 -8.20 -24.20
N GLU A 216 -1.49 -8.94 -23.17
CA GLU A 216 -0.67 -10.15 -23.33
C GLU A 216 -1.52 -11.34 -23.80
N GLY A 217 -2.70 -11.57 -23.18
CA GLY A 217 -3.51 -12.73 -23.44
C GLY A 217 -4.37 -12.63 -24.71
N ALA A 218 -5.11 -11.53 -24.89
CA ALA A 218 -6.05 -11.37 -26.00
C ALA A 218 -5.44 -10.68 -27.21
N ALA A 219 -4.60 -9.66 -27.01
CA ALA A 219 -3.96 -8.91 -28.09
C ALA A 219 -2.60 -9.48 -28.55
N GLY A 220 -2.07 -10.49 -27.86
CA GLY A 220 -0.81 -11.16 -28.21
C GLY A 220 0.42 -10.25 -28.14
N MET A 221 0.35 -9.18 -27.36
CA MET A 221 1.48 -8.24 -27.19
C MET A 221 2.54 -8.84 -26.27
N THR A 222 3.79 -8.44 -26.49
CA THR A 222 4.85 -8.79 -25.55
C THR A 222 4.64 -8.05 -24.20
N ALA A 223 5.06 -8.65 -23.10
CA ALA A 223 4.97 -8.02 -21.76
C ALA A 223 5.60 -6.61 -21.73
N PHE A 224 6.66 -6.39 -22.47
CA PHE A 224 7.29 -5.08 -22.62
C PHE A 224 6.37 -4.07 -23.32
N ALA A 225 5.76 -4.45 -24.45
CA ALA A 225 4.86 -3.58 -25.21
C ALA A 225 3.58 -3.29 -24.40
N ALA A 226 3.00 -4.28 -23.72
CA ALA A 226 1.88 -4.10 -22.81
C ALA A 226 2.23 -3.11 -21.67
N GLY A 227 3.40 -3.23 -21.07
CA GLY A 227 3.90 -2.31 -20.07
C GLY A 227 4.03 -0.87 -20.56
N LEU A 228 4.49 -0.64 -21.78
CA LEU A 228 4.58 0.71 -22.36
C LEU A 228 3.19 1.35 -22.57
N VAL A 229 2.20 0.59 -22.97
CA VAL A 229 0.82 1.09 -23.12
C VAL A 229 0.26 1.49 -21.76
N ILE A 230 0.50 0.69 -20.72
CA ILE A 230 0.04 0.96 -19.34
C ILE A 230 0.72 2.20 -18.74
N LEU A 231 1.93 2.51 -19.19
CA LEU A 231 2.67 3.67 -18.69
C LEU A 231 1.95 4.99 -18.99
N VAL A 232 1.23 5.09 -20.12
CA VAL A 232 0.53 6.32 -20.53
C VAL A 232 -0.51 6.77 -19.51
N PRO A 233 -1.52 5.95 -19.13
CA PRO A 233 -2.49 6.33 -18.11
C PRO A 233 -1.86 6.58 -16.74
N VAL A 234 -0.79 5.89 -16.38
CA VAL A 234 -0.06 6.12 -15.12
C VAL A 234 0.61 7.49 -15.10
N LEU A 235 1.28 7.87 -16.18
CA LEU A 235 1.89 9.19 -16.30
C LEU A 235 0.83 10.31 -16.29
N ALA A 236 -0.32 10.10 -16.96
CA ALA A 236 -1.43 11.02 -16.93
C ALA A 236 -2.00 11.19 -15.51
N ASN A 237 -2.19 10.08 -14.78
CA ASN A 237 -2.63 10.10 -13.38
C ASN A 237 -1.63 10.84 -12.48
N ALA A 238 -0.34 10.57 -12.61
CA ALA A 238 0.71 11.24 -11.86
C ALA A 238 0.72 12.76 -12.13
N GLY A 239 0.60 13.15 -13.41
CA GLY A 239 0.49 14.55 -13.81
C GLY A 239 -0.73 15.24 -13.19
N ALA A 240 -1.89 14.60 -13.27
CA ALA A 240 -3.12 15.12 -12.67
C ALA A 240 -3.01 15.25 -11.14
N THR A 241 -2.44 14.25 -10.46
CA THR A 241 -2.22 14.26 -9.01
C THR A 241 -1.30 15.41 -8.59
N LEU A 242 -0.19 15.62 -9.31
CA LEU A 242 0.75 16.72 -9.02
C LEU A 242 0.12 18.09 -9.28
N LEU A 243 -0.66 18.21 -10.34
CA LEU A 243 -1.39 19.46 -10.63
C LEU A 243 -2.44 19.73 -9.56
N GLY A 244 -3.21 18.72 -9.16
CA GLY A 244 -4.20 18.82 -8.08
C GLY A 244 -3.57 19.29 -6.76
N GLY A 245 -2.45 18.72 -6.35
CA GLY A 245 -1.73 19.15 -5.14
C GLY A 245 -1.24 20.59 -5.20
N ARG A 246 -0.74 21.06 -6.36
CA ARG A 246 -0.33 22.45 -6.56
C ARG A 246 -1.52 23.42 -6.57
N ILE A 247 -2.66 23.01 -7.12
CA ILE A 247 -3.88 23.80 -7.11
C ILE A 247 -4.39 23.93 -5.68
N MET A 248 -4.39 22.85 -4.92
CA MET A 248 -4.77 22.85 -3.50
C MET A 248 -3.91 23.82 -2.68
N ASP A 249 -2.59 23.82 -2.87
CA ASP A 249 -1.69 24.72 -2.15
C ASP A 249 -1.89 26.21 -2.51
N LYS A 250 -2.30 26.51 -3.76
CA LYS A 250 -2.47 27.90 -4.25
C LYS A 250 -3.87 28.46 -4.04
N ARG A 251 -4.90 27.64 -4.19
CA ARG A 251 -6.31 28.08 -4.23
C ARG A 251 -7.16 27.55 -3.09
N GLY A 252 -6.57 26.72 -2.22
CA GLY A 252 -7.30 26.01 -1.18
C GLY A 252 -8.08 24.81 -1.71
N GLU A 253 -8.91 24.23 -0.85
CA GLU A 253 -9.63 22.95 -1.12
C GLU A 253 -10.82 23.12 -2.08
N TRP A 254 -11.27 24.35 -2.34
CA TRP A 254 -12.55 24.62 -3.01
C TRP A 254 -12.60 24.38 -4.53
N PRO A 255 -11.52 24.41 -5.33
CA PRO A 255 -11.61 24.13 -6.76
C PRO A 255 -11.38 22.66 -7.15
N LEU A 256 -11.23 21.75 -6.20
CA LEU A 256 -11.02 20.30 -6.39
C LEU A 256 -12.25 19.50 -6.03
#